data_a383a786243e66d792a5e3ecbf33a3dc
#
_entry.id   a383a786243e66d792a5e3ecbf33a3dc
#
_cell.length_a   1.000
_cell.length_b   1.000
_cell.length_c   1.000
_cell.angle_alpha   90.00
_cell.angle_beta   90.00
_cell.angle_gamma   90.00
#
_symmetry.space_group_name_H-M   'P 1'
#
loop_
_entity.id
_entity.type
_entity.pdbx_description
1 polymer ?
#
loop_
_entity_poly.entity_id
_entity_poly.type
_entity_poly.pdbx_seq_one_letter_code
_entity_poly.pdbx_strand_id
1 'polypeptide(L)'
;MSRTKPNPKIKTIPWDSAAYLKTDEDIAHYLEAVFEDGDPALVAAALGDIARAKGMSQIAQAAGLGRESLYKALSSNGNPEFATVLKVMRALGLKLKVAV
;
A
#
# COMPACT_ATOMS: atom_id res chain seq x y z
N MET A 1 -6.14 -24.76 -15.45
CA MET A 1 -6.38 -24.20 -15.24
C MET A 1 -6.16 -23.39 -15.29
N SER A 2 -6.26 -23.21 -15.44
CA SER A 2 -5.89 -22.47 -15.43
C SER A 2 -6.18 -21.65 -14.76
N ARG A 3 -5.96 -21.55 -14.31
CA ARG A 3 -6.24 -20.65 -13.74
C ARG A 3 -5.84 -19.59 -14.30
N THR A 4 -6.58 -18.78 -14.56
CA THR A 4 -6.23 -17.60 -15.07
C THR A 4 -5.48 -16.88 -14.07
N LYS A 5 -4.40 -16.29 -14.47
CA LYS A 5 -3.72 -15.47 -13.63
C LYS A 5 -4.47 -14.26 -13.43
N PRO A 6 -4.69 -13.81 -12.24
CA PRO A 6 -5.35 -12.54 -12.02
C PRO A 6 -4.53 -11.42 -12.58
N ASN A 7 -5.19 -10.37 -12.97
CA ASN A 7 -4.53 -9.17 -13.39
C ASN A 7 -3.81 -8.59 -12.18
N PRO A 8 -2.51 -8.38 -12.24
CA PRO A 8 -1.79 -7.89 -11.07
C PRO A 8 -2.28 -6.55 -10.60
N LYS A 9 -2.84 -5.74 -11.47
CA LYS A 9 -3.29 -4.43 -11.07
C LYS A 9 -4.54 -4.44 -10.24
N ILE A 10 -5.39 -5.42 -10.44
CA ILE A 10 -6.63 -5.45 -9.69
C ILE A 10 -6.71 -6.63 -8.77
N LYS A 11 -5.61 -7.34 -8.64
CA LYS A 11 -5.60 -8.46 -7.78
C LYS A 11 -5.69 -8.04 -6.35
N THR A 12 -6.57 -8.65 -5.63
CA THR A 12 -6.60 -8.38 -4.21
C THR A 12 -5.35 -8.90 -3.59
N ILE A 13 -4.98 -8.29 -2.51
CA ILE A 13 -3.74 -8.60 -1.87
C ILE A 13 -3.87 -9.86 -1.08
N PRO A 14 -3.16 -10.90 -1.42
CA PRO A 14 -3.23 -12.11 -0.65
C PRO A 14 -2.49 -11.95 0.66
N TRP A 15 -2.79 -12.83 1.55
CA TRP A 15 -2.15 -12.83 2.84
C TRP A 15 -0.65 -12.99 2.74
N ASP A 16 -0.15 -13.54 1.65
CA ASP A 16 1.29 -13.73 1.52
C ASP A 16 1.99 -12.57 0.84
N SER A 17 1.30 -11.47 0.64
CA SER A 17 1.92 -10.30 0.04
C SER A 17 3.10 -9.83 0.86
N ALA A 18 3.03 -9.99 2.18
CA ALA A 18 4.12 -9.58 3.04
C ALA A 18 5.41 -10.29 2.70
N ALA A 19 5.33 -11.59 2.41
CA ALA A 19 6.51 -12.34 2.03
C ALA A 19 7.01 -11.96 0.65
N TYR A 20 6.13 -11.50 -0.19
CA TYR A 20 6.44 -11.13 -1.54
C TYR A 20 7.09 -9.75 -1.63
N LEU A 21 6.70 -8.85 -0.74
CA LEU A 21 7.16 -7.47 -0.77
C LEU A 21 8.38 -7.30 0.12
N LYS A 22 9.51 -7.81 -0.33
CA LYS A 22 10.69 -7.85 0.51
C LYS A 22 11.63 -6.68 0.30
N THR A 23 11.64 -6.10 -0.88
CA THR A 23 12.55 -5.02 -1.16
C THR A 23 11.78 -3.76 -1.46
N ASP A 24 12.47 -2.64 -1.38
CA ASP A 24 11.85 -1.37 -1.72
C ASP A 24 11.42 -1.37 -3.18
N GLU A 25 12.15 -2.06 -4.03
CA GLU A 25 11.80 -2.15 -5.43
C GLU A 25 10.52 -2.94 -5.63
N ASP A 26 10.36 -4.02 -4.89
CA ASP A 26 9.13 -4.80 -4.96
C ASP A 26 7.94 -3.94 -4.56
N ILE A 27 8.11 -3.18 -3.50
CA ILE A 27 7.05 -2.32 -3.00
C ILE A 27 6.73 -1.24 -4.03
N ALA A 28 7.74 -0.64 -4.62
CA ALA A 28 7.53 0.41 -5.61
C ALA A 28 6.79 -0.12 -6.82
N HIS A 29 7.17 -1.29 -7.32
CA HIS A 29 6.50 -1.88 -8.46
C HIS A 29 5.06 -2.23 -8.15
N TYR A 30 4.82 -2.75 -6.97
CA TYR A 30 3.49 -3.11 -6.54
C TYR A 30 2.59 -1.88 -6.49
N LEU A 31 3.08 -0.82 -5.87
CA LEU A 31 2.31 0.41 -5.76
C LEU A 31 2.10 1.06 -7.13
N GLU A 32 3.08 0.97 -7.99
CA GLU A 32 2.95 1.53 -9.32
C GLU A 32 1.76 0.90 -10.04
N ALA A 33 1.63 -0.40 -9.95
CA ALA A 33 0.53 -1.10 -10.58
C ALA A 33 -0.81 -0.72 -9.93
N VAL A 34 -0.80 -0.58 -8.61
CA VAL A 34 -2.01 -0.22 -7.87
C VAL A 34 -2.47 1.18 -8.24
N PHE A 35 -1.54 2.12 -8.31
CA PHE A 35 -1.88 3.49 -8.69
C PHE A 35 -2.36 3.56 -10.14
N GLU A 36 -1.80 2.72 -10.98
CA GLU A 36 -2.21 2.70 -12.36
C GLU A 36 -3.67 2.29 -12.49
N ASP A 37 -4.11 1.37 -11.65
CA ASP A 37 -5.49 0.97 -11.64
C ASP A 37 -6.39 2.11 -11.16
N GLY A 38 -5.92 2.85 -10.17
CA GLY A 38 -6.61 4.06 -9.75
C GLY A 38 -7.78 3.86 -8.82
N ASP A 39 -7.99 2.68 -8.31
CA ASP A 39 -9.08 2.42 -7.37
C ASP A 39 -8.64 2.84 -5.97
N PRO A 40 -9.29 3.85 -5.37
CA PRO A 40 -8.86 4.30 -4.04
C PRO A 40 -8.90 3.22 -2.97
N ALA A 41 -9.87 2.33 -3.04
CA ALA A 41 -9.96 1.26 -2.07
C ALA A 41 -8.78 0.30 -2.22
N LEU A 42 -8.38 0.06 -3.45
CA LEU A 42 -7.24 -0.80 -3.71
C LEU A 42 -5.95 -0.13 -3.23
N VAL A 43 -5.84 1.17 -3.43
CA VAL A 43 -4.67 1.91 -2.95
C VAL A 43 -4.58 1.81 -1.44
N ALA A 44 -5.69 2.04 -0.75
CA ALA A 44 -5.70 1.98 0.70
C ALA A 44 -5.31 0.58 1.19
N ALA A 45 -5.89 -0.44 0.57
CA ALA A 45 -5.59 -1.81 0.98
C ALA A 45 -4.13 -2.17 0.73
N ALA A 46 -3.60 -1.74 -0.40
CA ALA A 46 -2.22 -2.02 -0.73
C ALA A 46 -1.27 -1.37 0.25
N LEU A 47 -1.51 -0.10 0.57
CA LEU A 47 -0.68 0.59 1.54
C LEU A 47 -0.78 -0.07 2.91
N GLY A 48 -1.98 -0.55 3.26
CA GLY A 48 -2.16 -1.26 4.51
C GLY A 48 -1.34 -2.54 4.58
N ASP A 49 -1.33 -3.29 3.50
CA ASP A 49 -0.56 -4.52 3.46
C ASP A 49 0.93 -4.26 3.54
N ILE A 50 1.39 -3.23 2.86
CA ILE A 50 2.79 -2.86 2.92
C ILE A 50 3.17 -2.40 4.32
N ALA A 51 2.32 -1.59 4.93
CA ALA A 51 2.59 -1.10 6.28
C ALA A 51 2.65 -2.26 7.27
N ARG A 52 1.77 -3.25 7.11
CA ARG A 52 1.82 -4.42 7.96
C ARG A 52 3.09 -5.24 7.74
N ALA A 53 3.51 -5.35 6.50
CA ALA A 53 4.73 -6.07 6.18
C ALA A 53 5.95 -5.40 6.78
N LYS A 54 5.95 -4.08 6.79
CA LYS A 54 7.08 -3.33 7.34
C LYS A 54 6.98 -3.12 8.84
N GLY A 55 5.80 -3.29 9.40
CA GLY A 55 5.58 -3.03 10.81
C GLY A 55 4.69 -1.81 10.97
N MET A 56 3.43 -2.05 11.30
CA MET A 56 2.44 -0.97 11.36
C MET A 56 2.84 0.11 12.35
N SER A 57 3.35 -0.29 13.51
CA SER A 57 3.73 0.68 14.53
C SER A 57 4.87 1.57 14.05
N GLN A 58 5.83 0.98 13.36
CA GLN A 58 6.97 1.75 12.85
C GLN A 58 6.52 2.74 11.79
N ILE A 59 5.64 2.31 10.92
CA ILE A 59 5.16 3.19 9.86
C ILE A 59 4.33 4.33 10.45
N ALA A 60 3.48 4.01 11.41
CA ALA A 60 2.66 5.04 12.06
C ALA A 60 3.54 6.07 12.72
N GLN A 61 4.56 5.63 13.43
CA GLN A 61 5.47 6.52 14.10
C GLN A 61 6.22 7.40 13.11
N ALA A 62 6.74 6.81 12.05
CA ALA A 62 7.48 7.56 11.05
C ALA A 62 6.57 8.53 10.32
N ALA A 63 5.30 8.20 10.15
CA ALA A 63 4.36 9.07 9.48
C ALA A 63 3.76 10.12 10.41
N GLY A 64 4.02 10.01 11.71
CA GLY A 64 3.46 10.94 12.66
C GLY A 64 1.98 10.73 12.89
N LEU A 65 1.52 9.49 12.79
CA LEU A 65 0.11 9.16 12.92
C LEU A 65 -0.09 8.14 14.03
N GLY A 66 -1.29 8.14 14.59
CA GLY A 66 -1.65 7.11 15.54
C GLY A 66 -1.78 5.77 14.85
N ARG A 67 -1.38 4.71 15.53
CA ARG A 67 -1.41 3.39 14.94
C ARG A 67 -2.83 2.99 14.57
N GLU A 68 -3.78 3.26 15.45
CA GLU A 68 -5.16 2.90 15.17
C GLU A 68 -5.76 3.71 14.04
N SER A 69 -5.43 5.00 14.02
CA SER A 69 -5.90 5.84 12.93
C SER A 69 -5.37 5.36 11.60
N LEU A 70 -4.10 5.00 11.59
CA LEU A 70 -3.49 4.50 10.36
C LEU A 70 -4.12 3.19 9.94
N TYR A 71 -4.32 2.29 10.89
CA TYR A 71 -4.93 1.01 10.60
C TYR A 71 -6.29 1.18 9.96
N LYS A 72 -7.09 2.09 10.52
CA LYS A 72 -8.41 2.34 10.01
C LYS A 72 -8.37 2.97 8.63
N ALA A 73 -7.51 3.95 8.45
CA ALA A 73 -7.40 4.64 7.19
C ALA A 73 -6.96 3.73 6.05
N LEU A 74 -6.11 2.78 6.35
CA LEU A 74 -5.55 1.88 5.34
C LEU A 74 -6.26 0.55 5.25
N SER A 75 -7.45 0.45 5.84
CA SER A 75 -8.24 -0.77 5.67
C SER A 75 -8.96 -0.70 4.33
N SER A 76 -9.53 -1.83 3.93
CA SER A 76 -10.23 -1.89 2.66
C SER A 76 -11.46 -0.99 2.65
N ASN A 77 -11.98 -0.66 3.82
CA ASN A 77 -13.09 0.27 3.93
C ASN A 77 -12.64 1.67 4.22
N GLY A 78 -11.34 1.89 4.30
CA GLY A 78 -10.81 3.17 4.61
C GLY A 78 -10.84 4.10 3.42
N ASN A 79 -10.70 5.36 3.72
CA ASN A 79 -10.65 6.37 2.69
C ASN A 79 -9.62 7.41 3.15
N PRO A 80 -8.34 7.07 3.07
CA PRO A 80 -7.31 7.95 3.59
C PRO A 80 -7.25 9.23 2.80
N GLU A 81 -7.03 10.31 3.51
CA GLU A 81 -6.81 11.58 2.85
C GLU A 81 -5.49 11.52 2.09
N PHE A 82 -5.41 12.35 1.08
CA PHE A 82 -4.20 12.38 0.28
C PHE A 82 -2.98 12.70 1.14
N ALA A 83 -3.14 13.57 2.11
CA ALA A 83 -2.03 13.88 3.01
C ALA A 83 -1.56 12.65 3.75
N THR A 84 -2.50 11.81 4.17
CA THR A 84 -2.15 10.56 4.85
C THR A 84 -1.38 9.64 3.91
N VAL A 85 -1.83 9.54 2.67
CA VAL A 85 -1.16 8.70 1.69
C VAL A 85 0.28 9.18 1.50
N LEU A 86 0.48 10.49 1.38
CA LEU A 86 1.82 11.02 1.21
C LEU A 86 2.70 10.76 2.43
N LYS A 87 2.13 10.88 3.62
CA LYS A 87 2.89 10.61 4.84
C LYS A 87 3.32 9.16 4.91
N VAL A 88 2.42 8.26 4.54
CA VAL A 88 2.75 6.83 4.56
C VAL A 88 3.81 6.51 3.52
N MET A 89 3.68 7.07 2.33
CA MET A 89 4.68 6.82 1.29
C MET A 89 6.04 7.32 1.72
N ARG A 90 6.08 8.49 2.35
CA ARG A 90 7.35 9.02 2.84
C ARG A 90 7.93 8.13 3.94
N ALA A 91 7.08 7.63 4.81
CA ALA A 91 7.54 6.73 5.86
C ALA A 91 8.11 5.44 5.28
N LEU A 92 7.63 5.04 4.11
CA LEU A 92 8.13 3.86 3.42
C LEU A 92 9.39 4.16 2.61
N GLY A 93 9.81 5.41 2.56
CA GLY A 93 10.96 5.79 1.77
C GLY A 93 10.66 5.95 0.30
N LEU A 94 9.41 6.13 -0.05
CA LEU A 94 9.00 6.22 -1.43
C LEU A 94 8.60 7.63 -1.79
N LYS A 95 8.65 7.92 -3.08
CA LYS A 95 8.22 9.20 -3.60
C LYS A 95 7.15 8.99 -4.64
N LEU A 96 6.19 9.88 -4.63
CA LEU A 96 5.15 9.86 -5.64
C LEU A 96 5.62 10.71 -6.80
N LYS A 97 5.66 10.13 -7.98
CA LYS A 97 6.08 10.83 -9.18
C LYS A 97 4.96 10.87 -10.18
N VAL A 98 4.96 11.90 -10.98
CA VAL A 98 4.01 12.05 -12.07
C VAL A 98 4.71 11.77 -13.37
N ALA A 99 4.10 10.95 -14.20
CA ALA A 99 4.66 10.61 -15.49
C ALA A 99 3.69 10.99 -16.59
N VAL A 100 4.22 11.27 -17.74
CA VAL A 100 3.41 11.61 -18.90
C VAL A 100 3.24 10.42 -19.79
#